data_509689ca8264b3c00236f277203b0ccf
#
_entry.id   509689ca8264b3c00236f277203b0ccf
#
_cell.length_a   1.000
_cell.length_b   1.000
_cell.length_c   1.000
_cell.angle_alpha   90.00
_cell.angle_beta   90.00
_cell.angle_gamma   90.00
#
_symmetry.space_group_name_H-M   'P 1'
#
loop_
_entity.id
_entity.type
_entity.pdbx_description
1 polymer ?
#
loop_
_entity_poly.entity_id
_entity_poly.type
_entity_poly.pdbx_seq_one_letter_code
_entity_poly.pdbx_strand_id
1 'polypeptide(L)'
;MHKPEISHLYKYRPFNEFTLDIIASNKIFFPKPAIFNDPYDCKIEIDKKVSLDDYIKMMRHDAARQFVPENVLEGEIAKVKKVGIVPSEFLENLSLGIDEYHNENQGMGVLSLSSDPKNILMWAHYADDHKGMCIEFERTEENSLGRDDVTQPVKYLVGYPRVKAIDFITAPAGSATRKMLWSKSRDWEYEKEWRMLVTKGNETMPLPGKITSIIIGMRMPERNINIIRQLIKGTGIKLKLAEMLKNDYGIKVQKII
;
A
#
# COMPACT_ATOMS: atom_id res chain seq x y z
N MET A 1 -14.36 5.61 -8.15
CA MET A 1 -13.54 5.91 -6.95
C MET A 1 -14.15 5.25 -5.72
N HIS A 2 -13.41 4.35 -5.07
CA HIS A 2 -13.81 3.70 -3.83
C HIS A 2 -13.79 4.71 -2.68
N LYS A 3 -14.81 4.69 -1.78
CA LYS A 3 -14.98 5.66 -0.68
C LYS A 3 -14.88 7.12 -1.14
N PRO A 4 -15.82 7.60 -1.96
CA PRO A 4 -15.80 8.96 -2.50
C PRO A 4 -15.93 10.06 -1.43
N GLU A 5 -16.40 9.71 -0.24
CA GLU A 5 -16.46 10.62 0.92
C GLU A 5 -15.07 11.06 1.43
N ILE A 6 -14.01 10.30 1.09
CA ILE A 6 -12.63 10.64 1.42
C ILE A 6 -12.04 11.44 0.27
N SER A 7 -12.14 12.76 0.34
CA SER A 7 -11.66 13.71 -0.68
C SER A 7 -10.20 14.13 -0.53
N HIS A 8 -9.55 13.77 0.58
CA HIS A 8 -8.14 14.09 0.85
C HIS A 8 -7.43 12.92 1.50
N LEU A 9 -6.13 12.78 1.20
CA LEU A 9 -5.22 11.87 1.87
C LEU A 9 -4.02 12.65 2.41
N TYR A 10 -3.39 12.13 3.46
CA TYR A 10 -2.46 12.86 4.30
C TYR A 10 -1.13 12.12 4.42
N LYS A 11 0.00 12.85 4.31
CA LYS A 11 1.35 12.32 4.54
C LYS A 11 2.00 13.04 5.72
N TYR A 12 2.16 12.34 6.82
CA TYR A 12 2.91 12.80 7.98
C TYR A 12 4.42 12.73 7.71
N ARG A 13 5.14 13.77 8.03
CA ARG A 13 6.58 13.88 7.77
C ARG A 13 7.29 14.72 8.83
N PRO A 14 8.55 14.39 9.17
CA PRO A 14 9.42 15.31 9.92
C PRO A 14 9.70 16.56 9.09
N PHE A 15 10.10 17.65 9.76
CA PHE A 15 10.64 18.82 9.08
C PHE A 15 12.10 18.58 8.72
N ASN A 16 12.40 18.25 7.47
CA ASN A 16 13.72 18.04 6.93
C ASN A 16 13.78 18.39 5.43
N GLU A 17 14.98 18.36 4.86
CA GLU A 17 15.23 18.66 3.45
C GLU A 17 14.39 17.79 2.50
N PHE A 18 14.25 16.48 2.76
CA PHE A 18 13.45 15.56 1.92
C PHE A 18 11.97 15.92 1.92
N THR A 19 11.45 16.40 3.04
CA THR A 19 10.06 16.84 3.14
C THR A 19 9.84 18.19 2.47
N LEU A 20 10.77 19.11 2.60
CA LEU A 20 10.72 20.39 1.91
C LEU A 20 10.83 20.21 0.38
N ASP A 21 11.64 19.26 -0.07
CA ASP A 21 11.76 18.95 -1.50
C ASP A 21 10.47 18.46 -2.12
N ILE A 22 9.62 17.73 -1.39
CA ILE A 22 8.30 17.34 -1.90
C ILE A 22 7.48 18.56 -2.33
N ILE A 23 7.55 19.64 -1.54
CA ILE A 23 6.79 20.87 -1.80
C ILE A 23 7.46 21.68 -2.92
N ALA A 24 8.80 21.75 -2.91
CA ALA A 24 9.57 22.55 -3.85
C ALA A 24 9.60 21.95 -5.26
N SER A 25 9.81 20.63 -5.36
CA SER A 25 9.96 19.92 -6.64
C SER A 25 8.66 19.40 -7.24
N ASN A 26 7.56 19.36 -6.44
CA ASN A 26 6.32 18.67 -6.79
C ASN A 26 6.53 17.19 -7.12
N LYS A 27 7.45 16.53 -6.41
CA LYS A 27 7.76 15.10 -6.54
C LYS A 27 7.73 14.42 -5.18
N ILE A 28 7.48 13.12 -5.17
CA ILE A 28 7.44 12.32 -3.94
C ILE A 28 8.12 10.98 -4.17
N PHE A 29 8.84 10.50 -3.15
CA PHE A 29 9.55 9.23 -3.18
C PHE A 29 8.62 8.06 -2.86
N PHE A 30 8.71 7.00 -3.67
CA PHE A 30 8.00 5.74 -3.50
C PHE A 30 8.97 4.67 -3.03
N PRO A 31 9.07 4.41 -1.72
CA PRO A 31 9.97 3.39 -1.19
C PRO A 31 9.55 1.98 -1.59
N LYS A 32 10.53 1.06 -1.65
CA LYS A 32 10.25 -0.38 -1.68
C LYS A 32 9.83 -0.86 -0.29
N PRO A 33 9.04 -1.96 -0.19
CA PRO A 33 8.64 -2.56 1.10
C PRO A 33 9.82 -2.86 2.04
N ALA A 34 10.97 -3.22 1.49
CA ALA A 34 12.16 -3.59 2.27
C ALA A 34 12.68 -2.51 3.23
N ILE A 35 12.32 -1.22 3.02
CA ILE A 35 12.75 -0.10 3.89
C ILE A 35 11.65 0.36 4.85
N PHE A 36 10.54 -0.38 4.96
CA PHE A 36 9.50 -0.08 5.93
C PHE A 36 9.95 -0.37 7.35
N ASN A 37 9.40 0.37 8.31
CA ASN A 37 9.72 0.23 9.74
C ASN A 37 9.17 -1.07 10.35
N ASP A 38 8.06 -1.61 9.83
CA ASP A 38 7.50 -2.88 10.27
C ASP A 38 8.06 -4.02 9.42
N PRO A 39 8.84 -4.96 10.01
CA PRO A 39 9.42 -6.08 9.28
C PRO A 39 8.39 -7.09 8.77
N TYR A 40 7.14 -7.05 9.25
CA TYR A 40 6.04 -7.90 8.81
C TYR A 40 5.21 -7.27 7.67
N ASP A 41 5.37 -5.98 7.43
CA ASP A 41 4.58 -5.25 6.46
C ASP A 41 4.92 -5.65 5.01
N CYS A 42 3.93 -5.64 4.14
CA CYS A 42 4.06 -6.02 2.73
C CYS A 42 4.64 -7.43 2.51
N LYS A 43 4.37 -8.36 3.42
CA LYS A 43 4.77 -9.77 3.34
C LYS A 43 3.57 -10.69 3.52
N ILE A 44 3.68 -11.89 2.94
CA ILE A 44 2.70 -12.98 3.12
C ILE A 44 3.44 -14.30 3.33
N GLU A 45 2.82 -15.22 4.03
CA GLU A 45 3.24 -16.61 4.05
C GLU A 45 2.64 -17.35 2.84
N ILE A 46 3.48 -18.06 2.12
CA ILE A 46 3.06 -18.85 0.95
C ILE A 46 3.23 -20.32 1.28
N ASP A 47 2.10 -21.03 1.40
CA ASP A 47 2.11 -22.49 1.53
C ASP A 47 2.32 -23.11 0.13
N LYS A 48 3.55 -23.55 -0.12
CA LYS A 48 3.96 -24.16 -1.38
C LYS A 48 3.53 -25.65 -1.52
N LYS A 49 2.87 -26.21 -0.49
CA LYS A 49 2.36 -27.57 -0.56
C LYS A 49 1.21 -27.68 -1.54
N VAL A 50 1.28 -28.64 -2.43
CA VAL A 50 0.25 -28.96 -3.41
C VAL A 50 -0.18 -30.40 -3.23
N SER A 51 -1.43 -30.61 -2.86
CA SER A 51 -2.02 -31.95 -2.84
C SER A 51 -2.36 -32.42 -4.26
N LEU A 52 -2.57 -33.72 -4.43
CA LEU A 52 -3.01 -34.28 -5.71
C LEU A 52 -4.34 -33.64 -6.17
N ASP A 53 -5.27 -33.40 -5.23
CA ASP A 53 -6.54 -32.75 -5.53
C ASP A 53 -6.35 -31.28 -5.94
N ASP A 54 -5.41 -30.56 -5.32
CA ASP A 54 -5.08 -29.19 -5.72
C ASP A 54 -4.47 -29.17 -7.13
N TYR A 55 -3.58 -30.10 -7.43
CA TYR A 55 -3.00 -30.24 -8.77
C TYR A 55 -4.07 -30.52 -9.84
N ILE A 56 -5.02 -31.42 -9.57
CA ILE A 56 -6.15 -31.70 -10.46
C ILE A 56 -7.04 -30.45 -10.66
N LYS A 57 -7.29 -29.68 -9.61
CA LYS A 57 -8.02 -28.39 -9.73
C LYS A 57 -7.28 -27.40 -10.64
N MET A 58 -5.95 -27.30 -10.51
CA MET A 58 -5.13 -26.46 -11.38
C MET A 58 -5.20 -26.93 -12.83
N MET A 59 -5.10 -28.24 -13.09
CA MET A 59 -5.26 -28.80 -14.43
C MET A 59 -6.59 -28.43 -15.05
N ARG A 60 -7.71 -28.53 -14.30
CA ARG A 60 -9.04 -28.14 -14.77
C ARG A 60 -9.14 -26.65 -15.08
N HIS A 61 -8.60 -25.81 -14.20
CA HIS A 61 -8.59 -24.37 -14.39
C HIS A 61 -7.79 -23.96 -15.62
N ASP A 62 -6.63 -24.56 -15.82
CA ASP A 62 -5.76 -24.24 -16.95
C ASP A 62 -6.34 -24.76 -18.28
N ALA A 63 -6.86 -26.00 -18.27
CA ALA A 63 -7.55 -26.59 -19.42
C ALA A 63 -8.75 -25.75 -19.88
N ALA A 64 -9.53 -25.20 -18.95
CA ALA A 64 -10.65 -24.31 -19.28
C ALA A 64 -10.17 -23.01 -19.97
N ARG A 65 -9.04 -22.45 -19.55
CA ARG A 65 -8.43 -21.26 -20.17
C ARG A 65 -7.87 -21.54 -21.57
N GLN A 66 -7.36 -22.77 -21.79
CA GLN A 66 -6.77 -23.19 -23.06
C GLN A 66 -7.77 -23.88 -23.99
N PHE A 67 -9.04 -23.96 -23.58
CA PHE A 67 -10.10 -24.64 -24.35
C PHE A 67 -9.77 -26.12 -24.66
N VAL A 68 -9.11 -26.80 -23.71
CA VAL A 68 -8.80 -28.25 -23.88
C VAL A 68 -10.09 -29.07 -23.82
N PRO A 69 -10.34 -29.99 -24.78
CA PRO A 69 -11.52 -30.85 -24.74
C PRO A 69 -11.59 -31.71 -23.47
N GLU A 70 -12.79 -31.87 -22.91
CA GLU A 70 -13.02 -32.55 -21.62
C GLU A 70 -12.51 -34.03 -21.65
N ASN A 71 -12.70 -34.72 -22.75
CA ASN A 71 -12.24 -36.11 -22.90
C ASN A 71 -10.69 -36.22 -22.85
N VAL A 72 -9.98 -35.22 -23.35
CA VAL A 72 -8.50 -35.18 -23.29
C VAL A 72 -8.08 -34.89 -21.84
N LEU A 73 -8.70 -33.88 -21.20
CA LEU A 73 -8.43 -33.53 -19.81
C LEU A 73 -8.67 -34.71 -18.86
N GLU A 74 -9.81 -35.39 -18.95
CA GLU A 74 -10.12 -36.53 -18.08
C GLU A 74 -9.16 -37.70 -18.31
N GLY A 75 -8.68 -37.90 -19.55
CA GLY A 75 -7.64 -38.86 -19.83
C GLY A 75 -6.33 -38.57 -19.11
N GLU A 76 -5.89 -37.31 -19.09
CA GLU A 76 -4.68 -36.88 -18.36
C GLU A 76 -4.88 -36.96 -16.84
N ILE A 77 -6.03 -36.52 -16.33
CA ILE A 77 -6.37 -36.66 -14.90
C ILE A 77 -6.37 -38.12 -14.45
N ALA A 78 -6.87 -39.03 -15.27
CA ALA A 78 -6.87 -40.47 -14.95
C ALA A 78 -5.43 -41.03 -14.85
N LYS A 79 -4.52 -40.58 -15.72
CA LYS A 79 -3.08 -40.93 -15.62
C LYS A 79 -2.47 -40.41 -14.31
N VAL A 80 -2.70 -39.16 -13.99
CA VAL A 80 -2.21 -38.52 -12.76
C VAL A 80 -2.75 -39.25 -11.52
N LYS A 81 -4.05 -39.55 -11.47
CA LYS A 81 -4.66 -40.33 -10.37
C LYS A 81 -4.07 -41.71 -10.21
N LYS A 82 -3.74 -42.39 -11.34
CA LYS A 82 -3.13 -43.73 -11.32
C LYS A 82 -1.71 -43.68 -10.74
N VAL A 83 -0.94 -42.64 -11.04
CA VAL A 83 0.40 -42.41 -10.46
C VAL A 83 0.31 -42.00 -8.98
N GLY A 84 -0.69 -41.22 -8.61
CA GLY A 84 -0.95 -40.82 -7.24
C GLY A 84 0.00 -39.75 -6.68
N ILE A 85 0.86 -39.17 -7.51
CA ILE A 85 1.90 -38.21 -7.10
C ILE A 85 1.85 -37.00 -8.03
N VAL A 86 2.00 -35.78 -7.46
CA VAL A 86 2.17 -34.55 -8.23
C VAL A 86 3.57 -34.57 -8.90
N PRO A 87 3.69 -34.27 -10.20
CA PRO A 87 4.99 -34.26 -10.89
C PRO A 87 5.97 -33.29 -10.23
N SER A 88 7.20 -33.75 -10.01
CA SER A 88 8.25 -32.90 -9.37
C SER A 88 8.60 -31.69 -10.22
N GLU A 89 8.67 -31.82 -11.54
CA GLU A 89 8.91 -30.70 -12.46
C GLU A 89 7.84 -29.60 -12.34
N PHE A 90 6.57 -29.99 -12.16
CA PHE A 90 5.51 -29.03 -11.91
C PHE A 90 5.72 -28.26 -10.59
N LEU A 91 6.09 -28.97 -9.51
CA LEU A 91 6.34 -28.36 -8.21
C LEU A 91 7.54 -27.41 -8.24
N GLU A 92 8.60 -27.76 -8.95
CA GLU A 92 9.77 -26.92 -9.15
C GLU A 92 9.41 -25.65 -9.92
N ASN A 93 8.74 -25.76 -11.06
CA ASN A 93 8.31 -24.62 -11.87
C ASN A 93 7.35 -23.71 -11.12
N LEU A 94 6.40 -24.28 -10.36
CA LEU A 94 5.50 -23.51 -9.51
C LEU A 94 6.25 -22.76 -8.43
N SER A 95 7.24 -23.40 -7.78
CA SER A 95 8.07 -22.75 -6.77
C SER A 95 8.84 -21.57 -7.32
N LEU A 96 9.49 -21.74 -8.48
CA LEU A 96 10.22 -20.66 -9.16
C LEU A 96 9.30 -19.51 -9.52
N GLY A 97 8.13 -19.77 -10.11
CA GLY A 97 7.16 -18.72 -10.46
C GLY A 97 6.64 -17.98 -9.24
N ILE A 98 6.43 -18.65 -8.09
CA ILE A 98 6.06 -18.01 -6.83
C ILE A 98 7.19 -17.09 -6.31
N ASP A 99 8.44 -17.54 -6.39
CA ASP A 99 9.58 -16.76 -5.93
C ASP A 99 9.80 -15.51 -6.82
N GLU A 100 9.68 -15.64 -8.14
CA GLU A 100 9.69 -14.51 -9.08
C GLU A 100 8.58 -13.52 -8.77
N TYR A 101 7.34 -14.00 -8.62
CA TYR A 101 6.20 -13.15 -8.26
C TYR A 101 6.43 -12.40 -6.93
N HIS A 102 6.98 -13.07 -5.92
CA HIS A 102 7.31 -12.43 -4.64
C HIS A 102 8.34 -11.31 -4.85
N ASN A 103 9.41 -11.58 -5.60
CA ASN A 103 10.47 -10.62 -5.87
C ASN A 103 9.95 -9.40 -6.65
N GLU A 104 9.09 -9.60 -7.66
CA GLU A 104 8.46 -8.51 -8.40
C GLU A 104 7.65 -7.59 -7.46
N ASN A 105 6.83 -8.17 -6.59
CA ASN A 105 6.03 -7.38 -5.63
C ASN A 105 6.91 -6.64 -4.61
N GLN A 106 8.03 -7.24 -4.16
CA GLN A 106 9.01 -6.56 -3.30
C GLN A 106 9.79 -5.46 -4.05
N GLY A 107 9.80 -5.49 -5.37
CA GLY A 107 10.35 -4.46 -6.25
C GLY A 107 9.46 -3.24 -6.44
N MET A 108 8.16 -3.34 -6.13
CA MET A 108 7.19 -2.26 -6.30
C MET A 108 7.45 -1.09 -5.35
N GLY A 109 7.01 0.11 -5.75
CA GLY A 109 7.02 1.29 -4.92
C GLY A 109 5.68 1.48 -4.21
N VAL A 110 5.72 1.83 -2.94
CA VAL A 110 4.53 1.97 -2.10
C VAL A 110 4.53 3.35 -1.43
N LEU A 111 3.55 4.18 -1.77
CA LEU A 111 3.32 5.43 -1.07
C LEU A 111 2.22 5.23 -0.03
N SER A 112 2.60 5.25 1.25
CA SER A 112 1.68 5.20 2.39
C SER A 112 1.17 6.59 2.73
N LEU A 113 -0.14 6.72 2.82
CA LEU A 113 -0.88 7.92 3.20
C LEU A 113 -1.89 7.55 4.30
N SER A 114 -2.42 8.51 5.02
CA SER A 114 -3.52 8.32 5.98
C SER A 114 -4.78 9.03 5.50
N SER A 115 -5.94 8.55 5.88
CA SER A 115 -7.20 9.30 5.70
C SER A 115 -7.53 10.22 6.89
N ASP A 116 -6.70 10.23 7.94
CA ASP A 116 -6.94 11.00 9.17
C ASP A 116 -5.77 11.93 9.51
N PRO A 117 -5.94 13.26 9.47
CA PRO A 117 -4.90 14.22 9.85
C PRO A 117 -4.84 14.50 11.36
N LYS A 118 -5.69 13.86 12.18
CA LYS A 118 -5.91 14.20 13.59
C LYS A 118 -5.44 13.12 14.55
N ASN A 119 -4.86 12.04 14.06
CA ASN A 119 -4.43 10.92 14.90
C ASN A 119 -3.17 11.28 15.69
N ILE A 120 -3.26 11.23 17.04
CA ILE A 120 -2.17 11.61 17.96
C ILE A 120 -0.93 10.72 17.74
N LEU A 121 -1.11 9.40 17.54
CA LEU A 121 -0.01 8.46 17.35
C LEU A 121 0.71 8.72 16.00
N MET A 122 -0.02 9.06 14.94
CA MET A 122 0.57 9.44 13.67
C MET A 122 1.45 10.68 13.78
N TRP A 123 1.02 11.68 14.55
CA TRP A 123 1.82 12.88 14.83
C TRP A 123 3.06 12.57 15.65
N ALA A 124 2.96 11.65 16.61
CA ALA A 124 4.10 11.23 17.42
C ALA A 124 5.12 10.43 16.60
N HIS A 125 4.66 9.42 15.87
CA HIS A 125 5.56 8.47 15.19
C HIS A 125 6.15 9.00 13.88
N TYR A 126 5.36 9.76 13.10
CA TYR A 126 5.71 10.12 11.72
C TYR A 126 5.94 11.61 11.47
N ALA A 127 5.64 12.46 12.47
CA ALA A 127 5.83 13.90 12.38
C ALA A 127 6.77 14.44 13.47
N ASP A 128 7.85 13.73 13.77
CA ASP A 128 8.91 14.15 14.71
C ASP A 128 8.32 14.68 16.03
N ASP A 129 7.60 13.82 16.78
CA ASP A 129 6.98 14.17 18.07
C ASP A 129 6.16 15.48 18.03
N HIS A 130 5.32 15.62 17.00
CA HIS A 130 4.50 16.82 16.74
C HIS A 130 5.30 18.08 16.31
N LYS A 131 6.60 17.97 16.01
CA LYS A 131 7.43 19.08 15.49
C LYS A 131 7.45 19.15 13.97
N GLY A 132 7.00 18.07 13.29
CA GLY A 132 6.94 17.96 11.85
C GLY A 132 5.66 18.55 11.26
N MET A 133 5.27 18.03 10.11
CA MET A 133 4.10 18.49 9.36
C MET A 133 3.30 17.32 8.79
N CYS A 134 2.09 17.62 8.35
CA CYS A 134 1.25 16.71 7.59
C CYS A 134 0.85 17.37 6.27
N ILE A 135 1.21 16.75 5.15
CA ILE A 135 0.90 17.24 3.80
C ILE A 135 -0.45 16.68 3.40
N GLU A 136 -1.38 17.57 3.01
CA GLU A 136 -2.72 17.22 2.54
C GLU A 136 -2.75 17.19 1.01
N PHE A 137 -3.13 16.04 0.45
CA PHE A 137 -3.29 15.82 -0.98
C PHE A 137 -4.77 15.71 -1.35
N GLU A 138 -5.17 16.41 -2.39
CA GLU A 138 -6.49 16.26 -2.98
C GLU A 138 -6.63 14.87 -3.64
N ARG A 139 -7.79 14.23 -3.42
CA ARG A 139 -8.14 12.95 -4.02
C ARG A 139 -9.39 13.10 -4.86
N THR A 140 -9.25 12.94 -6.18
CA THR A 140 -10.33 13.05 -7.17
C THR A 140 -10.30 11.87 -8.13
N GLU A 141 -11.36 11.66 -8.90
CA GLU A 141 -11.41 10.60 -9.91
C GLU A 141 -10.39 10.78 -11.03
N GLU A 142 -9.91 12.02 -11.24
CA GLU A 142 -8.98 12.40 -12.30
C GLU A 142 -7.51 12.20 -11.92
N ASN A 143 -7.20 12.01 -10.63
CA ASN A 143 -5.82 11.83 -10.18
C ASN A 143 -5.54 10.40 -9.69
N SER A 144 -4.25 10.07 -9.55
CA SER A 144 -3.84 8.70 -9.16
C SER A 144 -4.35 8.28 -7.79
N LEU A 145 -4.63 9.22 -6.88
CA LEU A 145 -5.16 8.92 -5.55
C LEU A 145 -6.62 8.45 -5.59
N GLY A 146 -7.38 8.82 -6.63
CA GLY A 146 -8.76 8.36 -6.81
C GLY A 146 -8.91 7.08 -7.64
N ARG A 147 -7.84 6.60 -8.24
CA ARG A 147 -7.84 5.39 -9.07
C ARG A 147 -7.77 4.13 -8.20
N ASP A 148 -8.81 3.31 -8.23
CA ASP A 148 -8.95 2.10 -7.39
C ASP A 148 -8.04 0.94 -7.81
N ASP A 149 -7.47 0.99 -9.00
CA ASP A 149 -6.51 -0.01 -9.48
C ASP A 149 -5.10 0.15 -8.86
N VAL A 150 -4.75 1.38 -8.44
CA VAL A 150 -3.43 1.68 -7.88
C VAL A 150 -3.46 2.23 -6.45
N THR A 151 -4.57 2.83 -5.99
CA THR A 151 -4.70 3.43 -4.66
C THR A 151 -5.89 2.86 -3.91
N GLN A 152 -5.63 2.17 -2.79
CA GLN A 152 -6.65 1.54 -1.97
C GLN A 152 -6.37 1.71 -0.48
N PRO A 153 -7.41 1.63 0.38
CA PRO A 153 -7.22 1.54 1.82
C PRO A 153 -6.61 0.19 2.20
N VAL A 154 -5.77 0.19 3.21
CA VAL A 154 -5.19 -1.02 3.80
C VAL A 154 -6.27 -1.81 4.53
N LYS A 155 -6.23 -3.13 4.38
CA LYS A 155 -7.05 -4.08 5.11
C LYS A 155 -6.28 -4.57 6.35
N TYR A 156 -6.79 -4.25 7.54
CA TYR A 156 -6.17 -4.68 8.78
C TYR A 156 -6.59 -6.09 9.16
N LEU A 157 -5.62 -6.93 9.52
CA LEU A 157 -5.80 -8.35 9.81
C LEU A 157 -5.34 -8.68 11.24
N VAL A 158 -6.04 -9.59 11.89
CA VAL A 158 -5.62 -10.14 13.19
C VAL A 158 -4.52 -11.19 13.03
N GLY A 159 -4.58 -12.00 11.94
CA GLY A 159 -3.61 -13.04 11.65
C GLY A 159 -2.70 -12.66 10.48
N TYR A 160 -1.53 -13.29 10.45
CA TYR A 160 -0.59 -13.10 9.34
C TYR A 160 -1.19 -13.58 8.02
N PRO A 161 -1.13 -12.81 6.93
CA PRO A 161 -1.74 -13.18 5.67
C PRO A 161 -1.05 -14.41 5.06
N ARG A 162 -1.86 -15.41 4.68
CA ARG A 162 -1.41 -16.66 4.05
C ARG A 162 -2.11 -16.87 2.73
N VAL A 163 -1.41 -17.43 1.76
CA VAL A 163 -1.95 -17.88 0.48
C VAL A 163 -1.42 -19.28 0.20
N LYS A 164 -2.20 -20.09 -0.49
CA LYS A 164 -1.75 -21.40 -0.98
C LYS A 164 -1.19 -21.25 -2.39
N ALA A 165 -0.29 -22.14 -2.78
CA ALA A 165 0.25 -22.20 -4.14
C ALA A 165 -0.85 -22.25 -5.19
N ILE A 166 -1.94 -22.99 -4.94
CA ILE A 166 -3.09 -23.08 -5.85
C ILE A 166 -3.75 -21.72 -6.10
N ASP A 167 -3.74 -20.81 -5.13
CA ASP A 167 -4.39 -19.50 -5.25
C ASP A 167 -3.69 -18.61 -6.29
N PHE A 168 -2.41 -18.84 -6.58
CA PHE A 168 -1.70 -18.11 -7.64
C PHE A 168 -2.22 -18.43 -9.04
N ILE A 169 -2.78 -19.63 -9.24
CA ILE A 169 -3.30 -20.09 -10.52
C ILE A 169 -4.82 -19.88 -10.59
N THR A 170 -5.55 -20.20 -9.53
CA THR A 170 -7.01 -20.29 -9.55
C THR A 170 -7.74 -19.05 -9.04
N ALA A 171 -7.08 -18.19 -8.26
CA ALA A 171 -7.68 -16.95 -7.78
C ALA A 171 -7.62 -15.84 -8.85
N PRO A 172 -8.49 -14.81 -8.77
CA PRO A 172 -8.42 -13.67 -9.68
C PRO A 172 -7.05 -13.02 -9.68
N ALA A 173 -6.59 -12.56 -10.87
CA ALA A 173 -5.28 -11.94 -11.04
C ALA A 173 -5.06 -10.80 -10.03
N GLY A 174 -3.87 -10.74 -9.45
CA GLY A 174 -3.48 -9.74 -8.46
C GLY A 174 -4.05 -9.97 -7.04
N SER A 175 -4.75 -11.10 -6.79
CA SER A 175 -5.29 -11.39 -5.45
C SER A 175 -4.20 -11.53 -4.40
N ALA A 176 -3.10 -12.21 -4.72
CA ALA A 176 -1.97 -12.37 -3.81
C ALA A 176 -1.23 -11.04 -3.62
N THR A 177 -1.02 -10.23 -4.67
CA THR A 177 -0.49 -8.86 -4.57
C THR A 177 -1.33 -8.01 -3.63
N ARG A 178 -2.66 -8.01 -3.82
CA ARG A 178 -3.56 -7.28 -2.92
C ARG A 178 -3.42 -7.73 -1.48
N LYS A 179 -3.37 -9.05 -1.25
CA LYS A 179 -3.22 -9.61 0.09
C LYS A 179 -1.85 -9.28 0.71
N MET A 180 -0.81 -9.14 -0.08
CA MET A 180 0.53 -8.79 0.36
C MET A 180 0.70 -7.29 0.60
N LEU A 181 0.37 -6.45 -0.38
CA LEU A 181 0.71 -5.02 -0.36
C LEU A 181 -0.37 -4.13 0.26
N TRP A 182 -1.64 -4.58 0.34
CA TRP A 182 -2.74 -3.82 0.96
C TRP A 182 -3.27 -4.49 2.24
N SER A 183 -2.50 -5.40 2.88
CA SER A 183 -2.81 -5.90 4.21
C SER A 183 -1.75 -5.45 5.20
N LYS A 184 -2.16 -5.26 6.46
CA LYS A 184 -1.27 -4.89 7.57
C LYS A 184 -1.81 -5.46 8.88
N SER A 185 -0.95 -5.62 9.90
CA SER A 185 -1.41 -6.02 11.24
C SER A 185 -2.43 -5.02 11.79
N ARG A 186 -3.43 -5.54 12.49
CA ARG A 186 -4.46 -4.74 13.17
C ARG A 186 -3.88 -3.78 14.21
N ASP A 187 -2.70 -4.05 14.74
CA ASP A 187 -2.02 -3.14 15.67
C ASP A 187 -1.77 -1.76 15.08
N TRP A 188 -1.70 -1.66 13.73
CA TRP A 188 -1.52 -0.43 12.98
C TRP A 188 -2.83 0.20 12.48
N GLU A 189 -4.00 -0.28 12.91
CA GLU A 189 -5.31 0.19 12.41
C GLU A 189 -5.54 1.69 12.67
N TYR A 190 -4.89 2.23 13.69
CA TYR A 190 -4.94 3.66 13.99
C TYR A 190 -4.37 4.55 12.88
N GLU A 191 -3.51 4.02 11.99
CA GLU A 191 -2.96 4.78 10.86
C GLU A 191 -4.00 5.14 9.81
N LYS A 192 -5.11 4.39 9.72
CA LYS A 192 -6.14 4.52 8.67
C LYS A 192 -5.50 4.64 7.29
N GLU A 193 -4.56 3.73 7.04
CA GLU A 193 -3.62 3.79 5.92
C GLU A 193 -4.30 3.57 4.57
N TRP A 194 -3.86 4.34 3.58
CA TRP A 194 -4.08 4.16 2.17
C TRP A 194 -2.75 3.99 1.48
N ARG A 195 -2.69 3.08 0.51
CA ARG A 195 -1.47 2.84 -0.28
C ARG A 195 -1.72 3.07 -1.75
N MET A 196 -0.82 3.88 -2.34
CA MET A 196 -0.68 3.94 -3.78
C MET A 196 0.54 3.10 -4.19
N LEU A 197 0.33 2.22 -5.19
CA LEU A 197 1.38 1.34 -5.72
C LEU A 197 1.85 1.83 -7.09
N VAL A 198 3.15 1.66 -7.33
CA VAL A 198 3.78 1.83 -8.63
C VAL A 198 4.68 0.63 -8.93
N THR A 199 4.91 0.34 -10.21
CA THR A 199 5.62 -0.86 -10.66
C THR A 199 7.08 -0.92 -10.21
N LYS A 200 7.74 0.23 -10.00
CA LYS A 200 9.15 0.31 -9.60
C LYS A 200 9.30 1.19 -8.37
N GLY A 201 9.86 0.62 -7.32
CA GLY A 201 10.14 1.32 -6.07
C GLY A 201 11.54 1.90 -6.00
N ASN A 202 11.76 2.71 -4.95
CA ASN A 202 12.95 3.55 -4.75
C ASN A 202 13.09 4.60 -5.86
N GLU A 203 11.96 5.09 -6.37
CA GLU A 203 11.90 6.13 -7.39
C GLU A 203 11.18 7.37 -6.85
N THR A 204 11.64 8.54 -7.30
CA THR A 204 10.95 9.81 -7.06
C THR A 204 10.08 10.15 -8.26
N MET A 205 8.78 10.34 -8.04
CA MET A 205 7.79 10.52 -9.09
C MET A 205 7.00 11.82 -8.89
N PRO A 206 6.31 12.33 -9.91
CA PRO A 206 5.38 13.44 -9.74
C PRO A 206 4.35 13.17 -8.65
N LEU A 207 3.84 14.23 -8.00
CA LEU A 207 2.81 14.11 -6.98
C LEU A 207 1.57 13.39 -7.53
N PRO A 208 0.99 12.46 -6.76
CA PRO A 208 -0.18 11.71 -7.20
C PRO A 208 -1.50 12.49 -7.15
N GLY A 209 -1.48 13.65 -6.50
CA GLY A 209 -2.57 14.61 -6.37
C GLY A 209 -2.01 15.97 -5.95
N LYS A 210 -2.80 17.02 -6.12
CA LYS A 210 -2.42 18.39 -5.75
C LYS A 210 -2.25 18.53 -4.23
N ILE A 211 -1.20 19.20 -3.77
CA ILE A 211 -1.09 19.62 -2.37
C ILE A 211 -2.06 20.79 -2.14
N THR A 212 -3.02 20.62 -1.24
CA THR A 212 -4.02 21.62 -0.90
C THR A 212 -3.68 22.39 0.36
N SER A 213 -3.02 21.72 1.32
CA SER A 213 -2.53 22.40 2.53
C SER A 213 -1.33 21.68 3.15
N ILE A 214 -0.60 22.44 3.96
CA ILE A 214 0.38 21.92 4.92
C ILE A 214 -0.20 22.16 6.32
N ILE A 215 -0.31 21.10 7.10
CA ILE A 215 -0.72 21.16 8.51
C ILE A 215 0.54 21.12 9.34
N ILE A 216 0.78 22.15 10.13
CA ILE A 216 1.95 22.29 11.01
C ILE A 216 1.68 21.56 12.31
N GLY A 217 2.65 20.80 12.80
CA GLY A 217 2.61 20.18 14.10
C GLY A 217 2.62 21.20 15.24
N MET A 218 1.87 20.94 16.30
CA MET A 218 1.67 21.86 17.44
C MET A 218 2.95 22.25 18.18
N ARG A 219 4.03 21.50 17.99
CA ARG A 219 5.34 21.75 18.64
C ARG A 219 6.41 22.21 17.63
N MET A 220 6.02 22.57 16.41
CA MET A 220 6.98 23.03 15.39
C MET A 220 7.58 24.38 15.80
N PRO A 221 8.90 24.53 15.75
CA PRO A 221 9.56 25.81 16.01
C PRO A 221 9.14 26.90 15.00
N GLU A 222 8.94 28.15 15.47
CA GLU A 222 8.48 29.26 14.62
C GLU A 222 9.41 29.52 13.41
N ARG A 223 10.72 29.33 13.57
CA ARG A 223 11.67 29.42 12.44
C ARG A 223 11.33 28.49 11.28
N ASN A 224 10.87 27.26 11.59
CA ASN A 224 10.51 26.24 10.59
C ASN A 224 9.17 26.61 9.94
N ILE A 225 8.24 27.16 10.72
CA ILE A 225 6.95 27.67 10.21
C ILE A 225 7.20 28.76 9.17
N ASN A 226 8.14 29.68 9.46
CA ASN A 226 8.48 30.77 8.56
C ASN A 226 9.13 30.28 7.25
N ILE A 227 9.94 29.22 7.30
CA ILE A 227 10.49 28.58 6.10
C ILE A 227 9.35 28.00 5.24
N ILE A 228 8.39 27.29 5.86
CA ILE A 228 7.24 26.73 5.13
C ILE A 228 6.40 27.85 4.52
N ARG A 229 6.12 28.94 5.26
CA ARG A 229 5.38 30.11 4.73
C ARG A 229 6.05 30.68 3.48
N GLN A 230 7.38 30.82 3.49
CA GLN A 230 8.11 31.30 2.31
C GLN A 230 8.06 30.32 1.14
N LEU A 231 8.20 29.02 1.43
CA LEU A 231 8.19 27.97 0.41
C LEU A 231 6.85 27.88 -0.33
N ILE A 232 5.74 28.05 0.39
CA ILE A 232 4.39 27.95 -0.20
C ILE A 232 3.84 29.29 -0.71
N LYS A 233 4.59 30.39 -0.57
CA LYS A 233 4.18 31.72 -1.03
C LYS A 233 3.88 31.73 -2.53
N GLY A 234 2.69 32.14 -2.91
CA GLY A 234 2.25 32.19 -4.30
C GLY A 234 1.80 30.86 -4.92
N THR A 235 1.90 29.75 -4.20
CA THR A 235 1.52 28.42 -4.71
C THR A 235 0.01 28.11 -4.60
N GLY A 236 -0.71 28.84 -3.76
CA GLY A 236 -2.11 28.56 -3.38
C GLY A 236 -2.27 27.46 -2.33
N ILE A 237 -1.18 26.86 -1.84
CA ILE A 237 -1.20 25.90 -0.73
C ILE A 237 -1.56 26.65 0.57
N LYS A 238 -2.53 26.11 1.31
CA LYS A 238 -2.99 26.70 2.58
C LYS A 238 -2.13 26.22 3.74
N LEU A 239 -1.89 27.09 4.71
CA LEU A 239 -1.27 26.72 5.96
C LEU A 239 -2.34 26.45 7.02
N LYS A 240 -2.23 25.34 7.74
CA LYS A 240 -3.11 24.95 8.85
C LYS A 240 -2.27 24.61 10.07
N LEU A 241 -2.86 24.62 11.25
CA LEU A 241 -2.19 24.27 12.52
C LEU A 241 -2.94 23.11 13.18
N ALA A 242 -2.18 22.12 13.64
CA ALA A 242 -2.67 21.09 14.54
C ALA A 242 -2.60 21.63 15.98
N GLU A 243 -3.70 21.56 16.72
CA GLU A 243 -3.78 22.00 18.11
C GLU A 243 -4.44 20.93 18.98
N MET A 244 -4.05 20.85 20.25
CA MET A 244 -4.74 20.00 21.22
C MET A 244 -6.18 20.49 21.46
N LEU A 245 -7.08 19.55 21.66
CA LEU A 245 -8.39 19.85 22.24
C LEU A 245 -8.21 20.23 23.72
N LYS A 246 -8.99 21.20 24.20
CA LYS A 246 -8.83 21.73 25.57
C LYS A 246 -9.31 20.77 26.67
N ASN A 247 -10.33 19.98 26.38
CA ASN A 247 -11.03 19.15 27.38
C ASN A 247 -11.15 17.68 26.99
N ASP A 248 -10.36 17.24 26.01
CA ASP A 248 -10.39 15.85 25.53
C ASP A 248 -9.06 15.47 24.91
N TYR A 249 -8.79 14.15 24.81
CA TYR A 249 -7.67 13.64 24.05
C TYR A 249 -7.99 13.73 22.56
N GLY A 250 -7.34 14.63 21.83
CA GLY A 250 -7.56 14.79 20.40
C GLY A 250 -6.88 16.02 19.82
N ILE A 251 -6.87 16.04 18.49
CA ILE A 251 -6.29 17.12 17.69
C ILE A 251 -7.40 17.76 16.87
N LYS A 252 -7.46 19.08 16.87
CA LYS A 252 -8.20 19.88 15.89
C LYS A 252 -7.21 20.49 14.90
N VAL A 253 -7.66 20.62 13.65
CA VAL A 253 -6.90 21.29 12.59
C VAL A 253 -7.60 22.59 12.25
N GLN A 254 -6.89 23.71 12.35
CA GLN A 254 -7.41 25.05 12.09
C GLN A 254 -6.63 25.71 10.94
N LYS A 255 -7.30 26.56 10.17
CA LYS A 255 -6.63 27.46 9.21
C LYS A 255 -5.80 28.48 9.98
N ILE A 256 -4.56 28.71 9.56
CA ILE A 256 -3.82 29.91 9.92
C ILE A 256 -4.23 30.98 8.89
N ILE A 257 -4.75 32.08 9.36
CA ILE A 257 -5.14 33.24 8.54
C ILE A 257 -3.88 33.93 8.02
#